data_df86975149a4217066c55b190197675b
#
_entry.id   df86975149a4217066c55b190197675b
#
_cell.length_a   1.000
_cell.length_b   1.000
_cell.length_c   1.000
_cell.angle_alpha   90.00
_cell.angle_beta   90.00
_cell.angle_gamma   90.00
#
_symmetry.space_group_name_H-M   'P 1'
#
loop_
_entity.id
_entity.type
_entity.pdbx_description
1 polymer ?
#
loop_
_entity_poly.entity_id
_entity_poly.type
_entity_poly.pdbx_seq_one_letter_code
_entity_poly.pdbx_strand_id
1 'polypeptide(L)'
;TLPTAAETMKFLEDTSPTKQSRVIDELLMRPEYVDYWSLKWGDLLRAHRRYLGDKGLASFNGWIRQSVRDNKPLDVMTRELLTAQGNLFTNGPVAYYF
;
A
#
# COMPACT_ATOMS: atom_id res chain seq x y z
N THR A 1 -3.82 -2.84 -12.38
CA THR A 1 -3.21 -3.31 -13.64
C THR A 1 -4.16 -4.24 -14.39
N LEU A 2 -3.99 -4.28 -15.70
CA LEU A 2 -4.76 -5.18 -16.55
C LEU A 2 -4.21 -6.61 -16.44
N PRO A 3 -5.07 -7.62 -16.57
CA PRO A 3 -4.61 -9.01 -16.56
C PRO A 3 -3.79 -9.32 -17.81
N THR A 4 -2.83 -10.23 -17.67
CA THR A 4 -2.09 -10.75 -18.82
C THR A 4 -2.99 -11.68 -19.65
N ALA A 5 -2.59 -11.95 -20.89
CA ALA A 5 -3.35 -12.88 -21.74
C ALA A 5 -3.44 -14.27 -21.09
N ALA A 6 -2.35 -14.76 -20.49
CA ALA A 6 -2.34 -16.05 -19.81
C ALA A 6 -3.30 -16.08 -18.62
N GLU A 7 -3.35 -15.01 -17.84
CA GLU A 7 -4.28 -14.90 -16.70
C GLU A 7 -5.73 -14.90 -17.17
N THR A 8 -6.03 -14.18 -18.24
CA THR A 8 -7.38 -14.11 -18.81
C THR A 8 -7.83 -15.49 -19.29
N MET A 9 -6.98 -16.21 -20.00
CA MET A 9 -7.31 -17.55 -20.49
C MET A 9 -7.52 -18.52 -19.33
N LYS A 10 -6.66 -18.48 -18.32
CA LYS A 10 -6.80 -19.31 -17.13
C LYS A 10 -8.13 -19.07 -16.42
N PHE A 11 -8.54 -17.82 -16.31
CA PHE A 11 -9.82 -17.47 -15.70
C PHE A 11 -11.00 -17.99 -16.52
N LEU A 12 -10.96 -17.84 -17.85
CA LEU A 12 -12.04 -18.27 -18.72
C LEU A 12 -12.16 -19.80 -18.78
N GLU A 13 -11.04 -20.52 -18.67
CA GLU A 13 -11.02 -21.98 -18.69
C GLU A 13 -11.39 -22.61 -17.33
N ASP A 14 -11.34 -21.82 -16.24
CA ASP A 14 -11.67 -22.31 -14.92
C ASP A 14 -13.18 -22.45 -14.77
N THR A 15 -13.63 -23.69 -14.47
CA THR A 15 -15.05 -24.00 -14.28
C THR A 15 -15.47 -24.06 -12.82
N SER A 16 -14.56 -23.72 -11.90
CA SER A 16 -14.84 -23.74 -10.45
C SER A 16 -15.88 -22.67 -10.11
N PRO A 17 -16.89 -22.97 -9.24
CA PRO A 17 -17.87 -21.97 -8.82
C PRO A 17 -17.26 -20.87 -7.96
N THR A 18 -16.05 -21.06 -7.44
CA THR A 18 -15.36 -20.07 -6.60
C THR A 18 -14.26 -19.34 -7.36
N LYS A 19 -14.22 -19.42 -8.68
CA LYS A 19 -13.13 -18.86 -9.48
C LYS A 19 -12.95 -17.35 -9.27
N GLN A 20 -14.06 -16.60 -9.16
CA GLN A 20 -13.99 -15.16 -8.95
C GLN A 20 -13.36 -14.82 -7.60
N SER A 21 -13.79 -15.49 -6.52
CA SER A 21 -13.21 -15.27 -5.19
C SER A 21 -11.73 -15.62 -5.16
N ARG A 22 -11.34 -16.70 -5.83
CA ARG A 22 -9.94 -17.12 -5.89
C ARG A 22 -9.07 -16.11 -6.63
N VAL A 23 -9.56 -15.57 -7.74
CA VAL A 23 -8.83 -14.55 -8.51
C VAL A 23 -8.69 -13.27 -7.71
N ILE A 24 -9.74 -12.85 -6.99
CA ILE A 24 -9.68 -11.68 -6.11
C ILE A 24 -8.61 -11.87 -5.04
N ASP A 25 -8.56 -13.03 -4.39
CA ASP A 25 -7.56 -13.31 -3.37
C ASP A 25 -6.14 -13.27 -3.95
N GLU A 26 -5.93 -13.84 -5.13
CA GLU A 26 -4.64 -13.80 -5.81
C GLU A 26 -4.21 -12.37 -6.14
N LEU A 27 -5.13 -11.54 -6.63
CA LEU A 27 -4.84 -10.15 -6.97
C LEU A 27 -4.48 -9.32 -5.75
N LEU A 28 -5.12 -9.59 -4.60
CA LEU A 28 -4.83 -8.89 -3.35
C LEU A 28 -3.45 -9.23 -2.78
N MET A 29 -2.87 -10.35 -3.20
CA MET A 29 -1.52 -10.75 -2.77
C MET A 29 -0.41 -10.25 -3.69
N ARG A 30 -0.75 -9.59 -4.80
CA ARG A 30 0.24 -9.12 -5.77
C ARG A 30 0.98 -7.88 -5.30
N PRO A 31 2.26 -7.71 -5.71
CA PRO A 31 3.00 -6.47 -5.45
C PRO A 31 2.30 -5.23 -6.01
N GLU A 32 1.60 -5.37 -7.15
CA GLU A 32 0.87 -4.25 -7.77
C GLU A 32 -0.23 -3.71 -6.86
N TYR A 33 -0.85 -4.56 -6.04
CA TYR A 33 -1.82 -4.11 -5.05
C TYR A 33 -1.17 -3.16 -4.04
N VAL A 34 -0.01 -3.53 -3.54
CA VAL A 34 0.74 -2.69 -2.59
C VAL A 34 1.16 -1.38 -3.26
N ASP A 35 1.65 -1.44 -4.51
CA ASP A 35 2.08 -0.27 -5.26
C ASP A 35 0.92 0.72 -5.46
N TYR A 36 -0.23 0.22 -5.90
CA TYR A 36 -1.40 1.05 -6.17
C TYR A 36 -1.92 1.74 -4.91
N TRP A 37 -2.14 0.98 -3.85
CA TRP A 37 -2.70 1.53 -2.62
C TRP A 37 -1.69 2.38 -1.85
N SER A 38 -0.41 2.07 -1.96
CA SER A 38 0.64 2.93 -1.38
C SER A 38 0.67 4.29 -2.08
N LEU A 39 0.49 4.32 -3.40
CA LEU A 39 0.40 5.58 -4.15
C LEU A 39 -0.82 6.39 -3.70
N LYS A 40 -1.98 5.75 -3.56
CA LYS A 40 -3.21 6.41 -3.12
C LYS A 40 -3.06 6.98 -1.71
N TRP A 41 -2.51 6.22 -0.78
CA TRP A 41 -2.27 6.70 0.58
C TRP A 41 -1.23 7.81 0.62
N GLY A 42 -0.19 7.71 -0.21
CA GLY A 42 0.81 8.75 -0.33
C GLY A 42 0.21 10.08 -0.79
N ASP A 43 -0.67 10.05 -1.78
CA ASP A 43 -1.36 11.24 -2.26
C ASP A 43 -2.27 11.83 -1.18
N LEU A 44 -3.03 10.98 -0.48
CA LEU A 44 -3.94 11.41 0.58
C LEU A 44 -3.19 12.05 1.74
N LEU A 45 -2.05 11.47 2.13
CA LEU A 45 -1.25 11.94 3.26
C LEU A 45 -0.20 12.97 2.86
N ARG A 46 -0.18 13.37 1.58
CA ARG A 46 0.73 14.40 1.04
C ARG A 46 2.20 14.04 1.19
N ALA A 47 2.56 12.82 0.82
CA ALA A 47 3.96 12.37 0.81
C ALA A 47 4.69 12.98 -0.38
N HIS A 48 5.20 14.22 -0.24
CA HIS A 48 5.87 14.94 -1.30
C HIS A 48 7.33 15.21 -0.95
N ARG A 49 8.20 15.03 -1.95
CA ARG A 49 9.64 15.30 -1.83
C ARG A 49 9.92 16.74 -1.41
N ARG A 50 9.11 17.67 -1.88
CA ARG A 50 9.28 19.10 -1.61
C ARG A 50 9.32 19.42 -0.11
N TYR A 51 8.48 18.73 0.67
CA TYR A 51 8.34 19.01 2.10
C TYR A 51 9.17 18.07 2.97
N LEU A 52 9.41 16.85 2.50
CA LEU A 52 10.04 15.81 3.31
C LEU A 52 11.51 15.55 2.95
N GLY A 53 11.94 15.98 1.75
CA GLY A 53 13.23 15.61 1.21
C GLY A 53 13.26 14.15 0.80
N ASP A 54 14.37 13.70 0.20
CA ASP A 54 14.44 12.34 -0.34
C ASP A 54 14.40 11.28 0.76
N LYS A 55 15.14 11.48 1.85
CA LYS A 55 15.19 10.51 2.96
C LYS A 55 13.89 10.46 3.74
N GLY A 56 13.29 11.62 4.01
CA GLY A 56 12.00 11.69 4.69
C GLY A 56 10.89 11.04 3.88
N LEU A 57 10.86 11.31 2.58
CA LEU A 57 9.89 10.69 1.67
C LEU A 57 10.07 9.17 1.63
N ALA A 58 11.31 8.68 1.56
CA ALA A 58 11.58 7.24 1.55
C ALA A 58 11.10 6.57 2.85
N SER A 59 11.34 7.20 4.00
CA SER A 59 10.90 6.69 5.29
C SER A 59 9.38 6.62 5.39
N PHE A 60 8.69 7.67 4.96
CA PHE A 60 7.24 7.73 4.99
C PHE A 60 6.61 6.73 4.03
N ASN A 61 7.10 6.69 2.79
CA ASN A 61 6.62 5.71 1.81
C ASN A 61 6.87 4.28 2.26
N GLY A 62 8.02 4.02 2.89
CA GLY A 62 8.32 2.71 3.44
C GLY A 62 7.30 2.28 4.48
N TRP A 63 6.92 3.17 5.39
CA TRP A 63 5.88 2.91 6.38
C TRP A 63 4.52 2.67 5.73
N ILE A 64 4.14 3.47 4.73
CA ILE A 64 2.88 3.32 4.01
C ILE A 64 2.83 1.95 3.31
N ARG A 65 3.90 1.60 2.57
CA ARG A 65 3.96 0.32 1.86
C ARG A 65 3.90 -0.86 2.80
N GLN A 66 4.58 -0.79 3.93
CA GLN A 66 4.55 -1.85 4.94
C GLN A 66 3.14 -1.99 5.52
N SER A 67 2.46 -0.89 5.79
CA SER A 67 1.10 -0.91 6.32
C SER A 67 0.11 -1.54 5.34
N VAL A 68 0.24 -1.23 4.04
CA VAL A 68 -0.61 -1.82 3.01
C VAL A 68 -0.30 -3.30 2.83
N ARG A 69 1.00 -3.66 2.81
CA ARG A 69 1.43 -5.05 2.64
C ARG A 69 0.92 -5.95 3.76
N ASP A 70 1.00 -5.47 5.00
CA ASP A 70 0.57 -6.21 6.18
C ASP A 70 -0.95 -6.14 6.38
N ASN A 71 -1.66 -5.42 5.50
CA ASN A 71 -3.10 -5.17 5.62
C ASN A 71 -3.47 -4.64 7.01
N LYS A 72 -2.70 -3.67 7.48
CA LYS A 72 -2.84 -3.11 8.82
C LYS A 72 -4.26 -2.52 8.99
N PRO A 73 -4.95 -2.79 10.12
CA PRO A 73 -6.25 -2.17 10.36
C PRO A 73 -6.16 -0.65 10.35
N LEU A 74 -7.20 -0.01 9.82
CA LEU A 74 -7.19 1.45 9.63
C LEU A 74 -7.09 2.21 10.96
N ASP A 75 -7.71 1.70 12.02
CA ASP A 75 -7.63 2.31 13.35
C ASP A 75 -6.21 2.28 13.91
N VAL A 76 -5.49 1.17 13.70
CA VAL A 76 -4.08 1.06 14.12
C VAL A 76 -3.21 2.02 13.33
N MET A 77 -3.39 2.09 12.01
CA MET A 77 -2.66 2.98 11.13
C MET A 77 -2.88 4.45 11.51
N THR A 78 -4.12 4.84 11.76
CA THR A 78 -4.48 6.19 12.18
C THR A 78 -3.86 6.53 13.53
N ARG A 79 -3.88 5.60 14.47
CA ARG A 79 -3.27 5.80 15.79
C ARG A 79 -1.77 6.01 15.68
N GLU A 80 -1.09 5.23 14.84
CA GLU A 80 0.33 5.41 14.60
C GLU A 80 0.66 6.78 14.03
N LEU A 81 -0.17 7.27 13.09
CA LEU A 81 0.00 8.60 12.51
C LEU A 81 -0.16 9.70 13.56
N LEU A 82 -1.21 9.61 14.37
CA LEU A 82 -1.56 10.68 15.30
C LEU A 82 -0.69 10.69 16.56
N THR A 83 -0.07 9.57 16.90
CA THR A 83 0.77 9.45 18.09
C THR A 83 2.26 9.36 17.76
N ALA A 84 2.64 9.51 16.48
CA ALA A 84 4.04 9.39 16.06
C ALA A 84 4.91 10.48 16.69
N GLN A 85 6.07 10.07 17.19
CA GLN A 85 7.06 10.95 17.79
C GLN A 85 8.46 10.55 17.33
N GLY A 86 9.38 11.49 17.40
CA GLY A 86 10.78 11.22 17.12
C GLY A 86 11.25 11.77 15.78
N ASN A 87 12.23 11.10 15.21
CA ASN A 87 12.94 11.55 14.01
C ASN A 87 12.21 11.08 12.75
N LEU A 88 12.02 11.99 11.79
CA LEU A 88 11.42 11.69 10.50
C LEU A 88 12.13 10.54 9.78
N PHE A 89 13.45 10.44 9.88
CA PHE A 89 14.22 9.44 9.15
C PHE A 89 14.16 8.05 9.76
N THR A 90 13.82 7.95 11.04
CA THR A 90 13.71 6.67 11.75
C THR A 90 12.28 6.24 12.02
N ASN A 91 11.34 7.20 12.03
CA ASN A 91 9.94 6.93 12.28
C ASN A 91 9.11 7.58 11.17
N GLY A 92 8.75 6.80 10.14
CA GLY A 92 8.05 7.30 8.96
C GLY A 92 6.77 8.08 9.25
N PRO A 93 5.87 7.61 10.15
CA PRO A 93 4.61 8.30 10.42
C PRO A 93 4.76 9.74 10.91
N VAL A 94 5.91 10.12 11.46
CA VAL A 94 6.17 11.51 11.88
C VAL A 94 6.03 12.48 10.71
N ALA A 95 6.28 12.02 9.49
CA ALA A 95 6.18 12.84 8.29
C ALA A 95 4.78 13.46 8.09
N TYR A 96 3.75 12.89 8.68
CA TYR A 96 2.39 13.42 8.58
C TYR A 96 2.30 14.85 9.14
N TYR A 97 3.13 15.20 10.12
CA TYR A 97 3.13 16.52 10.75
C TYR A 97 3.97 17.57 10.00
N PHE A 98 4.65 17.16 8.97
CA PHE A 98 5.46 18.05 8.13
C PHE A 98 4.67 18.49 6.92
#